data_2e115c65660f29c8dd8d56e13a061c39
#
_entry.id   2e115c65660f29c8dd8d56e13a061c39
#
_cell.length_a   1.000
_cell.length_b   1.000
_cell.length_c   1.000
_cell.angle_alpha   90.00
_cell.angle_beta   90.00
_cell.angle_gamma   90.00
#
_symmetry.space_group_name_H-M   'P 1'
#
loop_
_entity.id
_entity.type
_entity.pdbx_description
1 polymer ?
#
loop_
_entity_poly.entity_id
_entity_poly.type
_entity_poly.pdbx_seq_one_letter_code
_entity_poly.pdbx_strand_id
1 'polypeptide(L)'
;MPAKSSGILVALAWPETYCKGTGAWYDSWAEKLGISKNSYYRVGHAALVLVQSDNGAAEYFDFGRYHCPPGMGRVRSADTDHELQLRFRGQIKEDGKLANLPELLGELGAMPQCHGEGSLIAAQTLVNYQKSRDYITLLQAKELIPYGPFVKGGTNCARFVLNTLDIGFEFFNWRIKLAKYPSPLPLFLVKSLGSTCLLPSLKPPKYLDPWPKKANILAQ
;
A
#
# COMPACT_ATOMS: atom_id res chain seq x y z
N MET A 1 -8.02 1.84 31.50
CA MET A 1 -7.13 0.84 30.89
C MET A 1 -6.95 1.26 29.45
N PRO A 2 -5.74 1.34 28.88
CA PRO A 2 -5.61 1.60 27.45
C PRO A 2 -6.33 0.50 26.69
N ALA A 3 -7.13 0.88 25.68
CA ALA A 3 -7.80 -0.07 24.81
C ALA A 3 -6.73 -0.99 24.21
N LYS A 4 -6.88 -2.27 24.44
CA LYS A 4 -5.92 -3.27 24.01
C LYS A 4 -5.84 -3.22 22.48
N SER A 5 -4.65 -2.99 21.92
CA SER A 5 -4.44 -3.09 20.46
C SER A 5 -5.01 -4.42 19.99
N SER A 6 -6.01 -4.37 19.14
CA SER A 6 -6.81 -5.55 18.77
C SER A 6 -6.35 -6.16 17.44
N GLY A 7 -5.27 -5.64 16.86
CA GLY A 7 -4.76 -6.10 15.59
C GLY A 7 -3.32 -5.69 15.27
N ILE A 8 -2.85 -6.26 14.17
CA ILE A 8 -1.56 -5.95 13.57
C ILE A 8 -1.82 -5.38 12.17
N LEU A 9 -1.21 -4.24 11.87
CA LEU A 9 -1.13 -3.73 10.51
C LEU A 9 0.24 -4.09 9.92
N VAL A 10 0.21 -4.78 8.78
CA VAL A 10 1.39 -5.05 7.96
C VAL A 10 1.36 -4.08 6.80
N ALA A 11 2.26 -3.10 6.79
CA ALA A 11 2.44 -2.19 5.67
C ALA A 11 3.34 -2.84 4.62
N LEU A 12 2.95 -2.73 3.36
CA LEU A 12 3.56 -3.39 2.21
C LEU A 12 4.08 -2.35 1.22
N ALA A 13 5.23 -2.61 0.61
CA ALA A 13 5.76 -1.79 -0.48
C ALA A 13 6.40 -2.65 -1.56
N TRP A 14 6.11 -2.32 -2.83
CA TRP A 14 6.78 -2.79 -4.04
C TRP A 14 7.54 -1.61 -4.66
N PRO A 15 8.81 -1.39 -4.29
CA PRO A 15 9.56 -0.19 -4.68
C PRO A 15 9.80 -0.06 -6.19
N GLU A 16 9.84 -1.20 -6.89
CA GLU A 16 10.13 -1.23 -8.33
C GLU A 16 8.91 -0.96 -9.21
N THR A 17 7.71 -0.86 -8.63
CA THR A 17 6.47 -0.63 -9.38
C THR A 17 6.46 0.75 -10.04
N TYR A 18 6.10 0.78 -11.31
CA TYR A 18 5.91 2.02 -12.06
C TYR A 18 4.47 2.50 -11.97
N CYS A 19 4.29 3.78 -11.70
CA CYS A 19 2.99 4.44 -11.68
C CYS A 19 2.87 5.38 -12.88
N LYS A 20 1.82 5.24 -13.67
CA LYS A 20 1.52 6.15 -14.79
C LYS A 20 1.10 7.51 -14.23
N GLY A 21 1.63 8.60 -14.79
CA GLY A 21 1.18 9.96 -14.50
C GLY A 21 -0.31 10.16 -14.79
N THR A 22 -0.89 11.12 -14.13
CA THR A 22 -2.34 11.42 -14.24
C THR A 22 -2.65 12.54 -15.25
N GLY A 23 -1.64 13.11 -15.92
CA GLY A 23 -1.78 14.34 -16.70
C GLY A 23 -1.86 15.59 -15.82
N ALA A 24 -1.39 15.50 -14.58
CA ALA A 24 -1.41 16.60 -13.65
C ALA A 24 -0.40 17.69 -14.03
N TRP A 25 -0.63 18.91 -13.57
CA TRP A 25 0.23 20.09 -13.86
C TRP A 25 1.71 19.89 -13.51
N TYR A 26 2.02 19.03 -12.54
CA TYR A 26 3.39 18.74 -12.12
C TYR A 26 4.08 17.64 -12.95
N ASP A 27 3.36 16.91 -13.81
CA ASP A 27 3.92 15.80 -14.59
C ASP A 27 5.01 16.29 -15.56
N SER A 28 4.81 17.44 -16.19
CA SER A 28 5.81 18.04 -17.10
C SER A 28 7.07 18.51 -16.37
N TRP A 29 6.94 19.00 -15.14
CA TRP A 29 8.08 19.38 -14.31
C TRP A 29 8.85 18.19 -13.81
N ALA A 30 8.14 17.12 -13.42
CA ALA A 30 8.75 15.88 -12.98
C ALA A 30 9.55 15.21 -14.10
N GLU A 31 9.09 15.29 -15.35
CA GLU A 31 9.82 14.78 -16.51
C GLU A 31 11.09 15.59 -16.80
N LYS A 32 11.02 16.94 -16.72
CA LYS A 32 12.19 17.83 -16.86
C LYS A 32 13.25 17.58 -15.78
N LEU A 33 12.83 17.25 -14.57
CA LEU A 33 13.71 16.93 -13.44
C LEU A 33 14.21 15.48 -13.43
N GLY A 34 13.83 14.64 -14.42
CA GLY A 34 14.22 13.24 -14.50
C GLY A 34 13.53 12.32 -13.46
N ILE A 35 12.50 12.82 -12.76
CA ILE A 35 11.72 12.07 -11.76
C ILE A 35 10.70 11.15 -12.45
N SER A 36 10.26 11.53 -13.65
CA SER A 36 9.43 10.69 -14.51
C SER A 36 9.99 10.63 -15.92
N LYS A 37 9.60 9.59 -16.67
CA LYS A 37 9.95 9.43 -18.08
C LYS A 37 8.79 8.76 -18.81
N ASN A 38 8.42 9.26 -20.01
CA ASN A 38 7.29 8.74 -20.78
C ASN A 38 5.97 8.72 -19.97
N SER A 39 5.77 9.69 -19.10
CA SER A 39 4.63 9.77 -18.15
C SER A 39 4.59 8.67 -17.10
N TYR A 40 5.71 8.01 -16.79
CA TYR A 40 5.83 7.03 -15.71
C TYR A 40 6.75 7.49 -14.61
N TYR A 41 6.33 7.24 -13.38
CA TYR A 41 7.07 7.48 -12.16
C TYR A 41 7.51 6.15 -11.54
N ARG A 42 8.79 6.01 -11.21
CA ARG A 42 9.26 4.88 -10.40
C ARG A 42 9.13 5.22 -8.92
N VAL A 43 7.91 5.25 -8.44
CA VAL A 43 7.60 5.64 -7.05
C VAL A 43 7.17 4.47 -6.18
N GLY A 44 6.99 3.29 -6.78
CA GLY A 44 6.52 2.09 -6.10
C GLY A 44 5.02 2.07 -5.85
N HIS A 45 4.54 0.95 -5.31
CA HIS A 45 3.17 0.74 -4.86
C HIS A 45 3.16 0.42 -3.36
N ALA A 46 2.09 0.81 -2.66
CA ALA A 46 1.87 0.49 -1.26
C ALA A 46 0.50 -0.14 -1.05
N ALA A 47 0.45 -1.10 -0.13
CA ALA A 47 -0.77 -1.73 0.34
C ALA A 47 -0.64 -2.04 1.84
N LEU A 48 -1.68 -2.60 2.43
CA LEU A 48 -1.63 -3.07 3.80
C LEU A 48 -2.42 -4.37 3.99
N VAL A 49 -2.06 -5.11 5.03
CA VAL A 49 -2.87 -6.21 5.56
C VAL A 49 -3.21 -5.88 7.01
N LEU A 50 -4.48 -5.99 7.36
CA LEU A 50 -4.93 -5.99 8.75
C LEU A 50 -5.08 -7.43 9.22
N VAL A 51 -4.49 -7.74 10.38
CA VAL A 51 -4.61 -9.05 11.03
C VAL A 51 -5.27 -8.86 12.38
N GLN A 52 -6.35 -9.56 12.60
CA GLN A 52 -7.11 -9.54 13.86
C GLN A 52 -6.38 -10.38 14.92
N SER A 53 -6.20 -9.82 16.12
CA SER A 53 -5.35 -10.46 17.14
C SER A 53 -5.97 -11.69 17.81
N ASP A 54 -7.29 -11.80 17.84
CA ASP A 54 -8.02 -12.86 18.54
C ASP A 54 -8.09 -14.18 17.73
N ASN A 55 -8.15 -14.11 16.41
CA ASN A 55 -8.36 -15.27 15.54
C ASN A 55 -7.37 -15.36 14.36
N GLY A 56 -6.45 -14.41 14.23
CA GLY A 56 -5.46 -14.37 13.14
C GLY A 56 -6.04 -14.11 11.77
N ALA A 57 -7.33 -13.74 11.65
CA ALA A 57 -7.93 -13.41 10.36
C ALA A 57 -7.22 -12.23 9.72
N ALA A 58 -6.90 -12.35 8.42
CA ALA A 58 -6.14 -11.37 7.68
C ALA A 58 -6.95 -10.85 6.48
N GLU A 59 -6.92 -9.54 6.28
CA GLU A 59 -7.60 -8.85 5.19
C GLU A 59 -6.61 -7.94 4.46
N TYR A 60 -6.56 -8.08 3.12
CA TYR A 60 -5.73 -7.23 2.26
C TYR A 60 -6.50 -5.99 1.81
N PHE A 61 -5.80 -4.86 1.79
CA PHE A 61 -6.35 -3.58 1.31
C PHE A 61 -5.31 -2.80 0.53
N ASP A 62 -5.74 -2.22 -0.58
CA ASP A 62 -4.96 -1.24 -1.31
C ASP A 62 -5.83 -0.10 -1.86
N PHE A 63 -5.18 0.95 -2.34
CA PHE A 63 -5.82 2.06 -3.03
C PHE A 63 -5.11 2.31 -4.36
N GLY A 64 -5.89 2.37 -5.43
CA GLY A 64 -5.36 2.59 -6.77
C GLY A 64 -6.41 2.96 -7.81
N ARG A 65 -5.95 3.11 -9.05
CA ARG A 65 -6.80 3.48 -10.20
C ARG A 65 -7.39 2.24 -10.90
N TYR A 66 -7.96 1.34 -10.12
CA TYR A 66 -8.51 0.07 -10.60
C TYR A 66 -9.91 0.25 -11.16
N HIS A 67 -10.06 0.12 -12.49
CA HIS A 67 -11.36 0.26 -13.16
C HIS A 67 -12.09 1.56 -12.79
N CYS A 68 -11.34 2.67 -12.67
CA CYS A 68 -11.85 3.98 -12.30
C CYS A 68 -11.75 4.97 -13.47
N PRO A 69 -12.63 5.99 -13.53
CA PRO A 69 -12.47 7.12 -14.42
C PRO A 69 -11.12 7.81 -14.25
N PRO A 70 -10.58 8.50 -15.27
CA PRO A 70 -9.36 9.25 -15.16
C PRO A 70 -9.35 10.22 -13.96
N GLY A 71 -8.25 10.24 -13.22
CA GLY A 71 -8.09 11.09 -12.02
C GLY A 71 -8.76 10.57 -10.76
N MET A 72 -9.40 9.41 -10.80
CA MET A 72 -10.04 8.78 -9.65
C MET A 72 -9.31 7.50 -9.26
N GLY A 73 -9.54 7.05 -8.03
CA GLY A 73 -9.11 5.77 -7.48
C GLY A 73 -10.14 5.21 -6.51
N ARG A 74 -9.98 3.94 -6.16
CA ARG A 74 -10.84 3.26 -5.17
C ARG A 74 -10.03 2.39 -4.23
N VAL A 75 -10.59 2.10 -3.07
CA VAL A 75 -10.04 1.11 -2.13
C VAL A 75 -10.54 -0.26 -2.50
N ARG A 76 -9.63 -1.24 -2.61
CA ARG A 76 -9.96 -2.64 -2.84
C ARG A 76 -9.75 -3.48 -1.59
N SER A 77 -10.53 -4.53 -1.49
CA SER A 77 -10.41 -5.66 -0.55
C SER A 77 -11.13 -6.87 -1.14
N ALA A 78 -11.16 -7.98 -0.41
CA ALA A 78 -11.96 -9.13 -0.79
C ALA A 78 -13.47 -8.84 -0.91
N ASP A 79 -13.98 -7.82 -0.20
CA ASP A 79 -15.39 -7.39 -0.27
C ASP A 79 -15.74 -6.77 -1.63
N THR A 80 -14.76 -6.13 -2.28
CA THR A 80 -14.94 -5.45 -3.57
C THR A 80 -14.36 -6.24 -4.75
N ASP A 81 -13.35 -7.05 -4.50
CA ASP A 81 -12.59 -7.81 -5.50
C ASP A 81 -12.23 -9.18 -4.88
N HIS A 82 -13.07 -10.20 -5.11
CA HIS A 82 -12.99 -11.52 -4.45
C HIS A 82 -11.63 -12.21 -4.59
N GLU A 83 -10.90 -11.93 -5.66
CA GLU A 83 -9.55 -12.45 -5.89
C GLU A 83 -8.49 -11.95 -4.90
N LEU A 84 -8.81 -10.93 -4.09
CA LEU A 84 -7.96 -10.42 -3.01
C LEU A 84 -8.17 -11.15 -1.68
N GLN A 85 -9.01 -12.20 -1.65
CA GLN A 85 -9.23 -13.01 -0.46
C GLN A 85 -7.96 -13.74 -0.05
N LEU A 86 -7.48 -13.49 1.16
CA LEU A 86 -6.35 -14.19 1.75
C LEU A 86 -6.78 -15.52 2.39
N ARG A 87 -5.94 -16.54 2.24
CA ARG A 87 -6.02 -17.81 2.98
C ARG A 87 -5.19 -17.78 4.25
N PHE A 88 -4.21 -16.88 4.30
CA PHE A 88 -3.30 -16.70 5.42
C PHE A 88 -4.04 -16.50 6.74
N ARG A 89 -3.49 -17.10 7.79
CA ARG A 89 -3.89 -16.89 9.18
C ARG A 89 -2.67 -16.50 10.00
N GLY A 90 -2.74 -15.35 10.66
CA GLY A 90 -1.66 -14.82 11.48
C GLY A 90 -1.44 -15.64 12.75
N GLN A 91 -0.19 -16.01 12.99
CA GLN A 91 0.28 -16.56 14.26
C GLN A 91 0.96 -15.44 15.05
N ILE A 92 0.33 -15.01 16.14
CA ILE A 92 0.76 -13.82 16.88
C ILE A 92 1.61 -14.26 18.07
N LYS A 93 2.83 -13.69 18.17
CA LYS A 93 3.74 -13.88 19.27
C LYS A 93 3.33 -13.05 20.50
N GLU A 94 3.91 -13.35 21.65
CA GLU A 94 3.71 -12.58 22.89
C GLU A 94 4.13 -11.10 22.75
N ASP A 95 5.14 -10.80 21.91
CA ASP A 95 5.57 -9.44 21.60
C ASP A 95 4.64 -8.68 20.62
N GLY A 96 3.51 -9.28 20.24
CA GLY A 96 2.52 -8.69 19.35
C GLY A 96 2.91 -8.69 17.87
N LYS A 97 3.92 -9.48 17.48
CA LYS A 97 4.33 -9.61 16.07
C LYS A 97 3.83 -10.92 15.46
N LEU A 98 3.70 -10.95 14.14
CA LEU A 98 3.43 -12.17 13.39
C LEU A 98 4.68 -13.07 13.39
N ALA A 99 4.51 -14.32 13.81
CA ALA A 99 5.55 -15.35 13.73
C ALA A 99 5.77 -15.79 12.27
N ASN A 100 4.69 -15.85 11.51
CA ASN A 100 4.64 -16.38 10.15
C ASN A 100 4.48 -15.28 9.07
N LEU A 101 5.04 -14.09 9.31
CA LEU A 101 5.05 -13.02 8.30
C LEU A 101 5.61 -13.45 6.93
N PRO A 102 6.67 -14.29 6.81
CA PRO A 102 7.15 -14.76 5.51
C PRO A 102 6.08 -15.55 4.71
N GLU A 103 5.20 -16.30 5.37
CA GLU A 103 4.10 -17.02 4.72
C GLU A 103 3.11 -16.05 4.08
N LEU A 104 2.74 -14.98 4.79
CA LEU A 104 1.91 -13.90 4.25
C LEU A 104 2.54 -13.28 3.00
N LEU A 105 3.84 -12.97 3.06
CA LEU A 105 4.54 -12.37 1.92
C LEU A 105 4.61 -13.34 0.73
N GLY A 106 4.78 -14.65 1.00
CA GLY A 106 4.74 -15.68 -0.02
C GLY A 106 3.39 -15.76 -0.72
N GLU A 107 2.27 -15.72 0.02
CA GLU A 107 0.93 -15.69 -0.56
C GLU A 107 0.72 -14.43 -1.41
N LEU A 108 1.02 -13.24 -0.87
CA LEU A 108 0.89 -11.98 -1.60
C LEU A 108 1.76 -11.92 -2.86
N GLY A 109 2.99 -12.44 -2.79
CA GLY A 109 3.88 -12.52 -3.94
C GLY A 109 3.39 -13.45 -5.05
N ALA A 110 2.56 -14.45 -4.71
CA ALA A 110 1.93 -15.36 -5.66
C ALA A 110 0.61 -14.82 -6.25
N MET A 111 0.02 -13.77 -5.66
CA MET A 111 -1.25 -13.17 -6.10
C MET A 111 -1.03 -12.17 -7.23
N PRO A 112 -1.46 -12.47 -8.48
CA PRO A 112 -1.29 -11.54 -9.60
C PRO A 112 -2.08 -10.23 -9.44
N GLN A 113 -3.11 -10.24 -8.61
CA GLN A 113 -4.01 -9.12 -8.35
C GLN A 113 -3.41 -8.06 -7.43
N CYS A 114 -2.38 -8.42 -6.64
CA CYS A 114 -1.57 -7.47 -5.89
C CYS A 114 -0.66 -6.73 -6.89
N HIS A 115 -1.08 -5.56 -7.36
CA HIS A 115 -0.45 -4.78 -8.43
C HIS A 115 0.91 -4.18 -8.02
N GLY A 116 1.81 -5.01 -7.50
CA GLY A 116 3.19 -4.67 -7.22
C GLY A 116 4.14 -5.47 -8.10
N GLU A 117 5.22 -4.84 -8.55
CA GLU A 117 6.29 -5.47 -9.31
C GLU A 117 7.59 -5.46 -8.50
N GLY A 118 8.42 -6.48 -8.71
CA GLY A 118 9.72 -6.58 -8.08
C GLY A 118 9.66 -7.16 -6.66
N SER A 119 10.55 -6.68 -5.81
CA SER A 119 10.64 -7.12 -4.42
C SER A 119 9.49 -6.60 -3.57
N LEU A 120 8.98 -7.43 -2.66
CA LEU A 120 8.00 -7.03 -1.67
C LEU A 120 8.69 -6.80 -0.33
N ILE A 121 8.51 -5.61 0.22
CA ILE A 121 9.05 -5.22 1.52
C ILE A 121 7.88 -4.95 2.47
N ALA A 122 7.97 -5.49 3.67
CA ALA A 122 6.93 -5.36 4.68
C ALA A 122 7.49 -4.91 6.03
N ALA A 123 6.70 -4.16 6.78
CA ALA A 123 6.89 -3.91 8.20
C ALA A 123 5.55 -4.03 8.92
N GLN A 124 5.59 -4.44 10.18
CA GLN A 124 4.38 -4.68 10.97
C GLN A 124 4.38 -3.85 12.25
N THR A 125 3.20 -3.48 12.69
CA THR A 125 3.00 -2.74 13.94
C THR A 125 1.63 -3.02 14.54
N LEU A 126 1.53 -2.89 15.87
CA LEU A 126 0.25 -2.98 16.57
C LEU A 126 -0.64 -1.79 16.28
N VAL A 127 -1.93 -2.04 16.08
CA VAL A 127 -2.94 -1.03 15.83
C VAL A 127 -4.26 -1.39 16.54
N ASN A 128 -5.13 -0.42 16.68
CA ASN A 128 -6.52 -0.67 16.95
C ASN A 128 -7.20 -1.15 15.65
N TYR A 129 -7.44 -2.45 15.55
CA TYR A 129 -8.03 -3.09 14.37
C TYR A 129 -9.33 -2.42 13.96
N GLN A 130 -10.25 -2.21 14.90
CA GLN A 130 -11.58 -1.67 14.59
C GLN A 130 -11.49 -0.26 14.01
N LYS A 131 -10.70 0.63 14.61
CA LYS A 131 -10.52 1.99 14.08
C LYS A 131 -9.93 1.99 12.66
N SER A 132 -8.94 1.13 12.41
CA SER A 132 -8.33 0.99 11.09
C SER A 132 -9.34 0.46 10.08
N ARG A 133 -10.11 -0.57 10.45
CA ARG A 133 -11.12 -1.19 9.58
C ARG A 133 -12.29 -0.24 9.28
N ASP A 134 -12.78 0.49 10.28
CA ASP A 134 -13.84 1.50 10.11
C ASP A 134 -13.42 2.62 9.15
N TYR A 135 -12.18 3.09 9.27
CA TYR A 135 -11.64 4.09 8.35
C TYR A 135 -11.59 3.57 6.91
N ILE A 136 -11.13 2.33 6.70
CA ILE A 136 -11.10 1.71 5.38
C ILE A 136 -12.51 1.57 4.82
N THR A 137 -13.47 1.10 5.62
CA THR A 137 -14.88 0.98 5.24
C THR A 137 -15.48 2.32 4.83
N LEU A 138 -15.17 3.39 5.59
CA LEU A 138 -15.58 4.75 5.24
C LEU A 138 -15.04 5.20 3.88
N LEU A 139 -13.80 4.82 3.55
CA LEU A 139 -13.22 5.13 2.24
C LEU A 139 -13.82 4.28 1.12
N GLN A 140 -14.10 3.00 1.37
CA GLN A 140 -14.78 2.10 0.41
C GLN A 140 -16.20 2.61 0.08
N ALA A 141 -16.93 3.09 1.09
CA ALA A 141 -18.27 3.66 0.90
C ALA A 141 -18.31 4.91 0.01
N LYS A 142 -17.15 5.57 -0.22
CA LYS A 142 -17.06 6.69 -1.18
C LYS A 142 -16.97 6.22 -2.63
N GLU A 143 -16.75 4.93 -2.86
CA GLU A 143 -16.55 4.28 -4.16
C GLU A 143 -15.39 4.89 -4.96
N LEU A 144 -15.45 6.19 -5.26
CA LEU A 144 -14.45 6.92 -6.04
C LEU A 144 -13.87 8.07 -5.22
N ILE A 145 -12.54 8.14 -5.18
CA ILE A 145 -11.78 9.18 -4.47
C ILE A 145 -10.78 9.81 -5.44
N PRO A 146 -10.64 11.14 -5.49
CA PRO A 146 -9.65 11.78 -6.34
C PRO A 146 -8.24 11.22 -6.08
N TYR A 147 -7.53 10.86 -7.17
CA TYR A 147 -6.21 10.23 -7.10
C TYR A 147 -5.09 11.25 -7.31
N GLY A 148 -4.19 11.35 -6.37
CA GLY A 148 -2.95 12.13 -6.54
C GLY A 148 -2.37 12.66 -5.24
N PRO A 149 -1.04 12.88 -5.21
CA PRO A 149 -0.33 13.36 -4.02
C PRO A 149 -0.68 14.83 -3.66
N PHE A 150 -1.09 15.65 -4.65
CA PHE A 150 -1.38 17.09 -4.48
C PHE A 150 -2.84 17.44 -4.78
N VAL A 151 -3.71 16.44 -4.96
CA VAL A 151 -5.13 16.68 -5.25
C VAL A 151 -5.87 16.96 -3.95
N LYS A 152 -6.62 18.09 -3.91
CA LYS A 152 -7.43 18.46 -2.74
C LYS A 152 -8.52 17.38 -2.48
N GLY A 153 -8.58 16.90 -1.25
CA GLY A 153 -9.50 15.81 -0.88
C GLY A 153 -9.13 14.44 -1.45
N GLY A 154 -8.02 14.36 -2.20
CA GLY A 154 -7.55 13.12 -2.81
C GLY A 154 -6.56 12.35 -1.95
N THR A 155 -6.24 11.15 -2.41
CA THR A 155 -5.25 10.27 -1.78
C THR A 155 -4.44 9.51 -2.85
N ASN A 156 -3.43 8.75 -2.41
CA ASN A 156 -2.71 7.77 -3.20
C ASN A 156 -2.42 6.53 -2.34
N CYS A 157 -1.83 5.50 -2.92
CA CYS A 157 -1.57 4.24 -2.22
C CYS A 157 -0.82 4.42 -0.91
N ALA A 158 0.27 5.18 -0.90
CA ALA A 158 1.09 5.38 0.31
C ALA A 158 0.38 6.24 1.38
N ARG A 159 -0.34 7.28 0.96
CA ARG A 159 -1.13 8.12 1.89
C ARG A 159 -2.32 7.35 2.48
N PHE A 160 -2.94 6.46 1.71
CA PHE A 160 -3.97 5.55 2.20
C PHE A 160 -3.43 4.69 3.36
N VAL A 161 -2.29 4.02 3.16
CA VAL A 161 -1.65 3.20 4.20
C VAL A 161 -1.27 4.04 5.40
N LEU A 162 -0.66 5.22 5.19
CA LEU A 162 -0.25 6.14 6.25
C LEU A 162 -1.42 6.62 7.10
N ASN A 163 -2.53 7.01 6.47
CA ASN A 163 -3.71 7.49 7.20
C ASN A 163 -4.37 6.36 7.98
N THR A 164 -4.43 5.15 7.44
CA THR A 164 -4.92 3.96 8.14
C THR A 164 -4.08 3.67 9.37
N LEU A 165 -2.75 3.75 9.25
CA LEU A 165 -1.83 3.65 10.37
C LEU A 165 -2.07 4.72 11.44
N ASP A 166 -2.16 5.99 11.04
CA ASP A 166 -2.32 7.12 11.97
C ASP A 166 -3.61 7.02 12.80
N ILE A 167 -4.69 6.56 12.17
CA ILE A 167 -5.98 6.34 12.83
C ILE A 167 -5.95 5.12 13.75
N GLY A 168 -5.26 4.06 13.34
CA GLY A 168 -5.12 2.84 14.11
C GLY A 168 -4.16 2.94 15.29
N PHE A 169 -3.23 3.91 15.29
CA PHE A 169 -2.32 4.09 16.42
C PHE A 169 -3.04 4.60 17.66
N GLU A 170 -2.79 3.94 18.78
CA GLU A 170 -3.27 4.39 20.09
C GLU A 170 -2.37 5.46 20.70
N PHE A 171 -1.13 5.54 20.24
CA PHE A 171 -0.11 6.48 20.74
C PHE A 171 0.32 7.44 19.63
N PHE A 172 0.58 8.69 20.03
CA PHE A 172 1.12 9.70 19.14
C PHE A 172 2.47 9.28 18.55
N ASN A 173 2.50 9.05 17.23
CA ASN A 173 3.75 8.77 16.52
C ASN A 173 4.13 9.97 15.63
N TRP A 174 5.06 10.79 16.10
CA TRP A 174 5.54 11.98 15.40
C TRP A 174 6.15 11.67 14.01
N ARG A 175 6.80 10.49 13.86
CA ARG A 175 7.39 10.05 12.59
C ARG A 175 6.33 9.90 11.49
N ILE A 176 5.17 9.39 11.85
CA ILE A 176 4.03 9.24 10.94
C ILE A 176 3.46 10.61 10.56
N LYS A 177 3.35 11.52 11.52
CA LYS A 177 2.87 12.88 11.22
C LYS A 177 3.81 13.66 10.30
N LEU A 178 5.12 13.52 10.47
CA LEU A 178 6.10 14.12 9.56
C LEU A 178 6.08 13.49 8.16
N ALA A 179 5.74 12.21 8.05
CA ALA A 179 5.64 11.51 6.76
C ALA A 179 4.42 11.93 5.92
N LYS A 180 3.48 12.73 6.47
CA LYS A 180 2.27 13.14 5.75
C LYS A 180 2.50 14.10 4.60
N TYR A 181 3.57 14.90 4.63
CA TYR A 181 3.80 15.98 3.66
C TYR A 181 5.26 16.05 3.19
N PRO A 182 5.52 16.04 1.88
CA PRO A 182 4.61 15.61 0.81
C PRO A 182 4.24 14.14 0.99
N SER A 183 3.37 13.56 0.16
CA SER A 183 3.00 12.14 0.27
C SER A 183 4.25 11.24 0.37
N PRO A 184 4.33 10.29 1.33
CA PRO A 184 5.51 9.45 1.49
C PRO A 184 5.68 8.55 0.27
N LEU A 185 6.93 8.17 -0.04
CA LEU A 185 7.20 7.05 -0.93
C LEU A 185 6.88 5.73 -0.22
N PRO A 186 6.32 4.72 -0.88
CA PRO A 186 5.99 3.41 -0.31
C PRO A 186 7.13 2.79 0.50
N LEU A 187 8.33 2.75 -0.06
CA LEU A 187 9.51 2.20 0.60
C LEU A 187 9.87 2.97 1.88
N PHE A 188 9.82 4.31 1.84
CA PHE A 188 10.12 5.14 3.00
C PHE A 188 9.09 4.93 4.12
N LEU A 189 7.80 4.85 3.76
CA LEU A 189 6.73 4.56 4.70
C LEU A 189 7.00 3.24 5.45
N VAL A 190 7.25 2.15 4.73
CA VAL A 190 7.49 0.83 5.35
C VAL A 190 8.74 0.85 6.23
N LYS A 191 9.85 1.41 5.76
CA LYS A 191 11.10 1.52 6.54
C LYS A 191 10.95 2.38 7.79
N SER A 192 10.07 3.36 7.81
CA SER A 192 9.83 4.22 8.97
C SER A 192 9.16 3.50 10.15
N LEU A 193 8.54 2.35 9.91
CA LEU A 193 7.89 1.53 10.93
C LEU A 193 8.88 0.65 11.72
N GLY A 194 10.13 0.53 11.28
CA GLY A 194 11.18 -0.23 11.96
C GLY A 194 11.69 -1.43 11.17
N SER A 195 11.83 -2.58 11.83
CA SER A 195 12.36 -3.80 11.20
C SER A 195 11.50 -4.24 10.02
N THR A 196 12.15 -4.44 8.87
CA THR A 196 11.49 -4.87 7.65
C THR A 196 11.77 -6.33 7.34
N CYS A 197 10.80 -7.00 6.70
CA CYS A 197 10.95 -8.30 6.08
C CYS A 197 10.95 -8.10 4.56
N LEU A 198 11.83 -8.79 3.86
CA LEU A 198 11.98 -8.71 2.40
C LEU A 198 11.65 -10.06 1.78
N LEU A 199 10.72 -10.07 0.82
CA LEU A 199 10.56 -11.15 -0.14
C LEU A 199 11.21 -10.69 -1.46
N PRO A 200 12.36 -11.29 -1.86
CA PRO A 200 12.97 -10.98 -3.14
C PRO A 200 12.02 -11.28 -4.30
N SER A 201 12.13 -10.53 -5.37
CA SER A 201 11.38 -10.83 -6.59
C SER A 201 11.76 -12.21 -7.14
N LEU A 202 10.76 -13.06 -7.35
CA LEU A 202 10.95 -14.36 -8.00
C LEU A 202 11.00 -14.25 -9.53
N LYS A 203 10.65 -13.09 -10.07
CA LYS A 203 10.69 -12.79 -11.51
C LYS A 203 11.48 -11.51 -11.72
N PRO A 204 12.35 -11.45 -12.73
CA PRO A 204 12.96 -10.18 -13.11
C PRO A 204 11.84 -9.17 -13.40
N PRO A 205 12.03 -7.88 -13.06
CA PRO A 205 11.06 -6.86 -13.39
C PRO A 205 10.75 -6.95 -14.90
N LYS A 206 9.47 -6.82 -15.26
CA LYS A 206 8.98 -6.92 -16.65
C LYS A 206 9.73 -5.99 -17.62
N TYR A 207 10.42 -5.00 -17.08
CA TYR A 207 11.21 -4.04 -17.84
C TYR A 207 12.69 -4.14 -17.41
N LEU A 208 13.51 -4.75 -18.27
CA LEU A 208 14.98 -4.68 -18.18
C LEU A 208 15.48 -3.25 -18.42
N ASP A 209 14.69 -2.42 -19.10
CA ASP A 209 14.94 -1.00 -19.28
C ASP A 209 14.38 -0.25 -18.07
N PRO A 210 15.12 0.70 -17.45
CA PRO A 210 14.67 1.43 -16.26
C PRO A 210 13.35 2.20 -16.46
N TRP A 211 12.90 2.29 -17.73
CA TRP A 211 11.65 2.97 -18.06
C TRP A 211 10.85 2.21 -19.12
N PRO A 212 9.51 2.02 -18.93
CA PRO A 212 8.67 1.34 -19.92
C PRO A 212 8.65 2.09 -21.26
N LYS A 213 8.79 1.35 -22.37
CA LYS A 213 8.64 1.92 -23.72
C LYS A 213 7.18 2.21 -24.02
N LYS A 214 6.90 3.33 -24.73
CA LYS A 214 5.52 3.76 -25.08
C LYS A 214 4.66 2.68 -25.76
N ALA A 215 5.27 1.74 -26.49
CA ALA A 215 4.57 0.70 -27.24
C ALA A 215 3.89 -0.38 -26.39
N ASN A 216 4.24 -0.53 -25.10
CA ASN A 216 3.68 -1.56 -24.21
C ASN A 216 2.49 -1.05 -23.38
N ILE A 217 1.93 0.10 -23.73
CA ILE A 217 0.94 0.84 -22.92
C ILE A 217 -0.51 0.46 -23.26
N LEU A 218 -0.74 -0.24 -24.37
CA LEU A 218 -2.11 -0.51 -24.89
C LEU A 218 -2.77 -1.78 -24.34
N ALA A 219 -2.16 -2.47 -23.37
CA ALA A 219 -2.65 -3.77 -22.88
C ALA A 219 -2.87 -3.80 -21.35
N GLN A 220 -3.17 -2.66 -20.71
CA GLN A 220 -3.59 -2.67 -19.30
C GLN A 220 -4.72 -1.70 -19.05
#